data_abd46a1a003175f513aa74bc8d9cc3f6
#
_entry.id   abd46a1a003175f513aa74bc8d9cc3f6
#
_cell.length_a   1.000
_cell.length_b   1.000
_cell.length_c   1.000
_cell.angle_alpha   90.00
_cell.angle_beta   90.00
_cell.angle_gamma   90.00
#
_symmetry.space_group_name_H-M   'P 1'
#
loop_
_entity.id
_entity.type
_entity.pdbx_description
1 polymer ?
#
loop_
_entity_poly.entity_id
_entity_poly.type
_entity_poly.pdbx_seq_one_letter_code
_entity_poly.pdbx_strand_id
1 'polypeptide(L)'
;EANELWSTTISDGFNTIEVDRIENTSKFVGGVEIESDEARKVQNNYLDYQNVHVLNEDFFEFYSRMVSTQKQYDLILGNPPYIRYQYLTETQRELQSNILTSHGMKANKLINAWVAFLVACVQLLSENGRIAFVIPAEILQVAYAEDLRLFLSEHLAKITLITFEQLVFPDIEQEVVIFIGEKSSVEKGIRIIEMNDLSDIEKLDLQQNGFQKMQHVKEKWTRYFTTAKEMELIQSIRTDKRFAKFADYGLINIGITTGNNGYFSISEKTCDEYDLGNVTLPLIGRSSHAHGIFFTNEDWEKNKASGKRARLVNFPDTHGQKLSSAVTARETT
;
A
#
# COMPACT_ATOMS: atom_id res chain seq x y z
N GLU A 1 0.34 8.69 -36.11
CA GLU A 1 0.69 9.11 -34.75
C GLU A 1 0.98 7.87 -33.92
N ALA A 2 2.11 7.84 -33.25
CA ALA A 2 2.64 6.62 -32.67
C ALA A 2 1.95 6.33 -31.34
N ASN A 3 1.25 5.21 -31.24
CA ASN A 3 0.85 4.67 -29.95
C ASN A 3 2.03 3.85 -29.41
N GLU A 4 2.61 4.30 -28.33
CA GLU A 4 3.67 3.57 -27.60
C GLU A 4 3.11 3.05 -26.30
N LEU A 5 3.23 1.75 -26.08
CA LEU A 5 2.72 1.06 -24.91
C LEU A 5 3.85 0.44 -24.11
N TRP A 6 3.81 0.58 -22.78
CA TRP A 6 4.70 -0.13 -21.87
C TRP A 6 3.92 -0.89 -20.80
N SER A 7 4.36 -2.12 -20.52
CA SER A 7 3.92 -2.89 -19.36
C SER A 7 5.05 -2.97 -18.34
N THR A 8 4.76 -2.76 -17.07
CA THR A 8 5.76 -2.70 -15.99
C THR A 8 5.95 -4.02 -15.25
N THR A 9 5.11 -5.01 -15.48
CA THR A 9 5.27 -6.34 -14.88
C THR A 9 4.52 -7.38 -15.69
N ILE A 10 5.23 -8.40 -16.10
CA ILE A 10 4.67 -9.64 -16.62
C ILE A 10 5.09 -10.73 -15.63
N SER A 11 4.54 -10.71 -14.43
CA SER A 11 4.73 -11.80 -13.47
C SER A 11 3.43 -12.58 -13.33
N ASP A 12 3.53 -13.87 -13.51
CA ASP A 12 2.57 -14.91 -13.14
C ASP A 12 1.08 -14.63 -13.43
N GLY A 13 0.61 -15.01 -14.60
CA GLY A 13 -0.78 -15.38 -14.81
C GLY A 13 -1.70 -14.36 -15.45
N PHE A 14 -1.23 -13.22 -15.93
CA PHE A 14 -2.04 -12.41 -16.84
C PHE A 14 -2.07 -13.06 -18.20
N ASN A 15 -3.29 -13.39 -18.65
CA ASN A 15 -3.54 -14.09 -19.90
C ASN A 15 -2.91 -13.36 -21.08
N THR A 16 -2.15 -14.09 -21.87
CA THR A 16 -1.66 -13.75 -23.22
C THR A 16 -2.71 -13.09 -24.14
N ILE A 17 -3.99 -13.20 -23.83
CA ILE A 17 -5.11 -12.68 -24.62
C ILE A 17 -5.18 -11.15 -24.66
N GLU A 18 -4.75 -10.43 -23.61
CA GLU A 18 -4.80 -8.97 -23.59
C GLU A 18 -3.62 -8.34 -24.34
N VAL A 19 -2.46 -8.96 -24.31
CA VAL A 19 -1.28 -8.53 -25.08
C VAL A 19 -1.54 -8.71 -26.57
N ASP A 20 -2.16 -9.81 -27.00
CA ASP A 20 -2.51 -10.10 -28.39
C ASP A 20 -3.40 -9.01 -29.07
N ARG A 21 -4.23 -8.32 -28.30
CA ARG A 21 -5.04 -7.19 -28.82
C ARG A 21 -4.24 -5.91 -28.98
N ILE A 22 -3.29 -5.67 -28.09
CA ILE A 22 -2.49 -4.45 -28.06
C ILE A 22 -1.40 -4.48 -29.12
N GLU A 23 -0.71 -5.59 -29.31
CA GLU A 23 0.39 -5.74 -30.27
C GLU A 23 -0.07 -5.56 -31.72
N ASN A 24 -1.33 -5.96 -32.04
CA ASN A 24 -1.87 -5.80 -33.39
C ASN A 24 -2.27 -4.34 -33.73
N THR A 25 -2.38 -3.46 -32.74
CA THR A 25 -2.82 -2.08 -32.92
C THR A 25 -1.74 -1.05 -32.59
N SER A 26 -0.73 -1.43 -31.85
CA SER A 26 0.33 -0.53 -31.37
C SER A 26 1.54 -0.55 -32.28
N LYS A 27 2.16 0.62 -32.49
CA LYS A 27 3.43 0.74 -33.23
C LYS A 27 4.61 0.20 -32.43
N PHE A 28 4.52 0.24 -31.13
CA PHE A 28 5.56 -0.21 -30.22
C PHE A 28 4.90 -0.74 -28.93
N VAL A 29 5.33 -1.90 -28.50
CA VAL A 29 4.98 -2.50 -27.20
C VAL A 29 6.26 -2.79 -26.46
N GLY A 30 6.41 -2.27 -25.25
CA GLY A 30 7.59 -2.50 -24.42
C GLY A 30 7.24 -3.11 -23.08
N GLY A 31 8.07 -4.05 -22.62
CA GLY A 31 8.01 -4.63 -21.29
C GLY A 31 9.35 -4.45 -20.56
N VAL A 32 9.28 -4.25 -19.26
CA VAL A 32 10.46 -4.23 -18.36
C VAL A 32 10.23 -5.29 -17.29
N GLU A 33 11.17 -6.24 -17.21
CA GLU A 33 11.08 -7.37 -16.28
C GLU A 33 12.47 -7.63 -15.67
N ILE A 34 12.53 -7.69 -14.33
CA ILE A 34 13.78 -7.90 -13.61
C ILE A 34 14.21 -9.36 -13.62
N GLU A 35 13.24 -10.28 -13.58
CA GLU A 35 13.51 -11.71 -13.55
C GLU A 35 13.87 -12.21 -14.97
N SER A 36 15.12 -12.66 -15.13
CA SER A 36 15.66 -13.02 -16.44
C SER A 36 14.93 -14.17 -17.12
N ASP A 37 14.42 -15.14 -16.34
CA ASP A 37 13.70 -16.28 -16.89
C ASP A 37 12.31 -15.88 -17.37
N GLU A 38 11.63 -14.98 -16.67
CA GLU A 38 10.34 -14.43 -17.08
C GLU A 38 10.49 -13.52 -18.29
N ALA A 39 11.48 -12.62 -18.30
CA ALA A 39 11.79 -11.80 -19.47
C ALA A 39 12.04 -12.65 -20.73
N ARG A 40 12.79 -13.74 -20.58
CA ARG A 40 13.09 -14.68 -21.69
C ARG A 40 11.84 -15.43 -22.16
N LYS A 41 10.97 -15.86 -21.26
CA LYS A 41 9.69 -16.49 -21.63
C LYS A 41 8.85 -15.56 -22.48
N VAL A 42 8.71 -14.30 -22.07
CA VAL A 42 7.95 -13.30 -22.82
C VAL A 42 8.59 -13.02 -24.16
N GLN A 43 9.90 -12.79 -24.20
CA GLN A 43 10.62 -12.62 -25.47
C GLN A 43 10.38 -13.77 -26.44
N ASN A 44 10.41 -15.01 -25.96
CA ASN A 44 10.19 -16.21 -26.78
C ASN A 44 8.76 -16.30 -27.31
N ASN A 45 7.77 -15.90 -26.50
CA ASN A 45 6.35 -15.93 -26.90
C ASN A 45 6.03 -14.91 -28.00
N TYR A 46 6.80 -13.85 -28.11
CA TYR A 46 6.58 -12.73 -29.04
C TYR A 46 7.69 -12.54 -30.08
N LEU A 47 8.48 -13.59 -30.38
CA LEU A 47 9.58 -13.56 -31.36
C LEU A 47 9.12 -13.12 -32.76
N ASP A 48 7.88 -13.44 -33.13
CA ASP A 48 7.34 -13.13 -34.45
C ASP A 48 6.83 -11.67 -34.57
N TYR A 49 6.77 -10.93 -33.46
CA TYR A 49 6.29 -9.56 -33.40
C TYR A 49 7.43 -8.56 -33.35
N GLN A 50 7.64 -7.84 -34.46
CA GLN A 50 8.76 -6.89 -34.61
C GLN A 50 8.58 -5.62 -33.73
N ASN A 51 7.38 -5.32 -33.30
CA ASN A 51 7.03 -4.16 -32.50
C ASN A 51 7.03 -4.45 -31.00
N VAL A 52 7.28 -5.69 -30.56
CA VAL A 52 7.32 -6.08 -29.13
C VAL A 52 8.77 -6.16 -28.67
N HIS A 53 9.10 -5.44 -27.61
CA HIS A 53 10.45 -5.39 -27.04
C HIS A 53 10.37 -5.59 -25.52
N VAL A 54 11.10 -6.57 -25.00
CA VAL A 54 11.18 -6.83 -23.56
C VAL A 54 12.59 -6.57 -23.09
N LEU A 55 12.74 -5.75 -22.08
CA LEU A 55 14.01 -5.40 -21.44
C LEU A 55 14.13 -6.15 -20.11
N ASN A 56 15.23 -6.88 -19.95
CA ASN A 56 15.55 -7.52 -18.68
C ASN A 56 16.40 -6.57 -17.84
N GLU A 57 15.78 -5.72 -17.07
CA GLU A 57 16.44 -4.75 -16.19
C GLU A 57 15.54 -4.34 -15.02
N ASP A 58 16.12 -3.71 -14.00
CA ASP A 58 15.37 -3.11 -12.90
C ASP A 58 14.57 -1.89 -13.40
N PHE A 59 13.31 -1.80 -12.99
CA PHE A 59 12.42 -0.71 -13.43
C PHE A 59 12.90 0.68 -13.00
N PHE A 60 13.46 0.83 -11.80
CA PHE A 60 13.94 2.13 -11.34
C PHE A 60 15.19 2.59 -12.11
N GLU A 61 16.05 1.66 -12.51
CA GLU A 61 17.20 1.94 -13.40
C GLU A 61 16.70 2.32 -14.80
N PHE A 62 15.74 1.55 -15.33
CA PHE A 62 15.08 1.88 -16.59
C PHE A 62 14.48 3.28 -16.56
N TYR A 63 13.68 3.63 -15.55
CA TYR A 63 13.08 4.96 -15.42
C TYR A 63 14.15 6.06 -15.37
N SER A 64 15.18 5.89 -14.58
CA SER A 64 16.27 6.88 -14.45
C SER A 64 16.95 7.19 -15.78
N ARG A 65 17.07 6.18 -16.64
CA ARG A 65 17.58 6.32 -18.00
C ARG A 65 16.56 6.97 -18.94
N MET A 66 15.29 6.57 -18.85
CA MET A 66 14.24 7.04 -19.77
C MET A 66 13.84 8.48 -19.53
N VAL A 67 13.80 8.95 -18.28
CA VAL A 67 13.45 10.33 -17.96
C VAL A 67 14.39 11.35 -18.62
N SER A 68 15.65 10.99 -18.84
CA SER A 68 16.63 11.83 -19.53
C SER A 68 16.38 11.93 -21.05
N THR A 69 15.69 10.95 -21.63
CA THR A 69 15.43 10.89 -23.08
C THR A 69 14.16 11.63 -23.50
N GLN A 70 13.35 12.08 -22.53
CA GLN A 70 12.02 12.67 -22.75
C GLN A 70 11.04 11.74 -23.52
N LYS A 71 11.33 10.43 -23.57
CA LYS A 71 10.45 9.46 -24.18
C LYS A 71 9.18 9.31 -23.34
N GLN A 72 8.03 9.31 -24.01
CA GLN A 72 6.71 9.22 -23.38
C GLN A 72 5.89 8.11 -24.03
N TYR A 73 4.91 7.62 -23.31
CA TYR A 73 4.05 6.48 -23.68
C TYR A 73 2.58 6.85 -23.61
N ASP A 74 1.80 6.38 -24.59
CA ASP A 74 0.36 6.66 -24.66
C ASP A 74 -0.46 5.77 -23.73
N LEU A 75 0.02 4.56 -23.45
CA LEU A 75 -0.61 3.64 -22.51
C LEU A 75 0.45 2.91 -21.69
N ILE A 76 0.26 2.89 -20.38
CA ILE A 76 1.06 2.12 -19.44
C ILE A 76 0.15 1.20 -18.64
N LEU A 77 0.43 -0.09 -18.67
CA LEU A 77 -0.29 -1.11 -17.93
C LEU A 77 0.64 -1.81 -16.96
N GLY A 78 0.16 -2.24 -15.80
CA GLY A 78 1.00 -2.99 -14.89
C GLY A 78 0.35 -3.40 -13.58
N ASN A 79 1.01 -4.36 -12.95
CA ASN A 79 0.81 -4.75 -11.57
C ASN A 79 2.15 -4.60 -10.85
N PRO A 80 2.47 -3.40 -10.31
CA PRO A 80 3.77 -3.15 -9.71
C PRO A 80 3.96 -3.98 -8.44
N PRO A 81 5.22 -4.36 -8.10
CA PRO A 81 5.49 -5.21 -6.96
C PRO A 81 5.18 -4.50 -5.63
N TYR A 82 4.48 -5.20 -4.70
CA TYR A 82 4.13 -4.70 -3.36
C TYR A 82 5.24 -4.93 -2.35
N ILE A 83 6.47 -4.53 -2.71
CA ILE A 83 7.66 -4.75 -1.89
C ILE A 83 7.80 -3.64 -0.86
N ARG A 84 7.91 -4.01 0.41
CA ARG A 84 8.18 -3.05 1.49
C ARG A 84 9.62 -2.53 1.39
N TYR A 85 9.84 -1.28 1.73
CA TYR A 85 11.13 -0.59 1.69
C TYR A 85 12.32 -1.41 2.23
N GLN A 86 12.11 -2.14 3.31
CA GLN A 86 13.15 -2.94 3.95
C GLN A 86 13.68 -4.12 3.11
N TYR A 87 12.91 -4.58 2.13
CA TYR A 87 13.27 -5.69 1.25
C TYR A 87 13.89 -5.24 -0.07
N LEU A 88 13.92 -3.93 -0.34
CA LEU A 88 14.62 -3.37 -1.50
C LEU A 88 16.12 -3.38 -1.26
N THR A 89 16.90 -3.49 -2.34
CA THR A 89 18.35 -3.28 -2.31
C THR A 89 18.69 -1.83 -1.98
N GLU A 90 19.93 -1.54 -1.63
CA GLU A 90 20.37 -0.17 -1.34
C GLU A 90 20.18 0.75 -2.56
N THR A 91 20.58 0.29 -3.74
CA THR A 91 20.40 1.01 -5.01
C THR A 91 18.93 1.29 -5.29
N GLN A 92 18.05 0.29 -5.15
CA GLN A 92 16.62 0.47 -5.35
C GLN A 92 16.02 1.48 -4.37
N ARG A 93 16.44 1.47 -3.10
CA ARG A 93 16.00 2.45 -2.09
C ARG A 93 16.41 3.87 -2.46
N GLU A 94 17.63 4.04 -2.96
CA GLU A 94 18.12 5.34 -3.40
C GLU A 94 17.33 5.84 -4.61
N LEU A 95 17.19 5.02 -5.64
CA LEU A 95 16.42 5.37 -6.85
C LEU A 95 14.95 5.68 -6.52
N GLN A 96 14.30 4.85 -5.71
CA GLN A 96 12.95 5.10 -5.22
C GLN A 96 12.86 6.46 -4.48
N SER A 97 13.80 6.73 -3.58
CA SER A 97 13.82 7.98 -2.83
C SER A 97 14.01 9.19 -3.75
N ASN A 98 14.88 9.08 -4.75
CA ASN A 98 15.11 10.13 -5.74
C ASN A 98 13.84 10.41 -6.57
N ILE A 99 13.14 9.36 -7.00
CA ILE A 99 11.85 9.50 -7.71
C ILE A 99 10.84 10.27 -6.86
N LEU A 100 10.65 9.90 -5.61
CA LEU A 100 9.67 10.53 -4.73
C LEU A 100 10.05 11.98 -4.40
N THR A 101 11.29 12.24 -4.02
CA THR A 101 11.74 13.57 -3.59
C THR A 101 11.81 14.57 -4.75
N SER A 102 12.14 14.14 -5.97
CA SER A 102 12.12 15.01 -7.15
C SER A 102 10.71 15.52 -7.49
N HIS A 103 9.67 14.86 -6.97
CA HIS A 103 8.27 15.26 -7.12
C HIS A 103 7.67 15.84 -5.83
N GLY A 104 8.50 16.31 -4.91
CA GLY A 104 8.08 16.97 -3.67
C GLY A 104 7.47 16.05 -2.60
N MET A 105 7.56 14.72 -2.80
CA MET A 105 7.08 13.74 -1.83
C MET A 105 8.15 13.42 -0.79
N LYS A 106 7.71 13.06 0.41
CA LYS A 106 8.62 12.63 1.47
C LYS A 106 9.04 11.17 1.22
N ALA A 107 10.34 10.93 1.07
CA ALA A 107 10.87 9.59 1.11
C ALA A 107 10.97 9.12 2.57
N ASN A 108 10.25 8.07 2.95
CA ASN A 108 10.33 7.46 4.27
C ASN A 108 10.31 5.92 4.16
N LYS A 109 10.76 5.26 5.23
CA LYS A 109 10.88 3.79 5.29
C LYS A 109 9.55 3.03 5.35
N LEU A 110 8.42 3.73 5.38
CA LEU A 110 7.09 3.13 5.39
C LEU A 110 6.50 3.00 3.97
N ILE A 111 7.10 3.69 2.99
CA ILE A 111 6.58 3.73 1.62
C ILE A 111 6.93 2.42 0.90
N ASN A 112 5.90 1.77 0.38
CA ASN A 112 6.02 0.57 -0.43
C ASN A 112 6.46 0.91 -1.86
N ALA A 113 7.16 0.00 -2.55
CA ALA A 113 7.75 0.22 -3.88
C ALA A 113 6.72 0.66 -4.93
N TRP A 114 5.50 0.10 -4.92
CA TRP A 114 4.45 0.42 -5.89
C TRP A 114 4.16 1.93 -6.00
N VAL A 115 4.39 2.69 -4.93
CA VAL A 115 4.19 4.16 -4.92
C VAL A 115 5.14 4.83 -5.91
N ALA A 116 6.42 4.48 -5.86
CA ALA A 116 7.43 5.05 -6.78
C ALA A 116 7.23 4.56 -8.22
N PHE A 117 6.78 3.30 -8.40
CA PHE A 117 6.38 2.81 -9.73
C PHE A 117 5.27 3.66 -10.32
N LEU A 118 4.21 3.94 -9.56
CA LEU A 118 3.09 4.73 -10.05
C LEU A 118 3.51 6.17 -10.40
N VAL A 119 4.32 6.80 -9.54
CA VAL A 119 4.85 8.14 -9.80
C VAL A 119 5.69 8.17 -11.07
N ALA A 120 6.64 7.24 -11.21
CA ALA A 120 7.50 7.13 -12.37
C ALA A 120 6.69 6.93 -13.66
N CYS A 121 5.72 6.04 -13.64
CA CYS A 121 4.88 5.76 -14.80
C CYS A 121 4.01 6.95 -15.20
N VAL A 122 3.44 7.69 -14.25
CA VAL A 122 2.68 8.92 -14.55
C VAL A 122 3.56 9.97 -15.22
N GLN A 123 4.86 10.05 -14.87
CA GLN A 123 5.81 10.96 -15.51
C GLN A 123 6.15 10.53 -16.95
N LEU A 124 6.16 9.23 -17.22
CA LEU A 124 6.42 8.70 -18.55
C LEU A 124 5.22 8.76 -19.49
N LEU A 125 4.03 9.17 -19.04
CA LEU A 125 2.86 9.32 -19.89
C LEU A 125 3.00 10.52 -20.85
N SER A 126 2.57 10.33 -22.10
CA SER A 126 2.34 11.40 -23.05
C SER A 126 1.21 12.34 -22.58
N GLU A 127 1.03 13.49 -23.23
CA GLU A 127 -0.02 14.47 -22.86
C GLU A 127 -1.43 13.88 -22.84
N ASN A 128 -1.73 12.92 -23.73
CA ASN A 128 -3.00 12.21 -23.78
C ASN A 128 -2.91 10.78 -23.24
N GLY A 129 -1.83 10.48 -22.54
CA GLY A 129 -1.52 9.14 -22.05
C GLY A 129 -2.47 8.68 -20.96
N ARG A 130 -2.61 7.34 -20.89
CA ARG A 130 -3.42 6.62 -19.90
C ARG A 130 -2.57 5.60 -19.15
N ILE A 131 -2.94 5.36 -17.93
CA ILE A 131 -2.32 4.35 -17.08
C ILE A 131 -3.39 3.49 -16.45
N ALA A 132 -3.17 2.16 -16.40
CA ALA A 132 -4.01 1.26 -15.63
C ALA A 132 -3.15 0.29 -14.83
N PHE A 133 -3.29 0.36 -13.51
CA PHE A 133 -2.51 -0.42 -12.56
C PHE A 133 -3.41 -1.18 -11.58
N VAL A 134 -2.99 -2.38 -11.22
CA VAL A 134 -3.51 -3.07 -10.04
C VAL A 134 -2.62 -2.66 -8.86
N ILE A 135 -3.19 -1.98 -7.87
CA ILE A 135 -2.43 -1.47 -6.73
C ILE A 135 -3.15 -1.75 -5.40
N PRO A 136 -2.45 -1.72 -4.26
CA PRO A 136 -3.07 -1.90 -2.96
C PRO A 136 -4.17 -0.86 -2.68
N ALA A 137 -5.30 -1.31 -2.11
CA ALA A 137 -6.39 -0.44 -1.66
C ALA A 137 -5.95 0.58 -0.59
N GLU A 138 -4.76 0.41 -0.04
CA GLU A 138 -4.07 1.36 0.83
C GLU A 138 -4.03 2.78 0.25
N ILE A 139 -4.00 2.95 -1.08
CA ILE A 139 -4.06 4.26 -1.73
C ILE A 139 -5.24 5.10 -1.23
N LEU A 140 -6.35 4.47 -0.88
CA LEU A 140 -7.58 5.15 -0.47
C LEU A 140 -7.44 5.87 0.88
N GLN A 141 -6.65 5.35 1.81
CA GLN A 141 -6.76 5.82 3.20
C GLN A 141 -5.45 5.95 4.00
N VAL A 142 -4.37 5.25 3.62
CA VAL A 142 -3.16 5.28 4.44
C VAL A 142 -2.46 6.63 4.41
N ALA A 143 -1.82 6.97 5.54
CA ALA A 143 -1.18 8.27 5.71
C ALA A 143 0.02 8.46 4.77
N TYR A 144 0.83 7.43 4.53
CA TYR A 144 1.99 7.54 3.65
C TYR A 144 1.63 7.79 2.18
N ALA A 145 0.40 7.46 1.75
CA ALA A 145 -0.09 7.73 0.40
C ALA A 145 -0.70 9.14 0.23
N GLU A 146 -0.62 10.00 1.24
CA GLU A 146 -1.14 11.37 1.20
C GLU A 146 -0.46 12.21 0.10
N ASP A 147 0.87 12.20 0.07
CA ASP A 147 1.64 12.92 -0.94
C ASP A 147 1.40 12.32 -2.35
N LEU A 148 1.24 10.99 -2.45
CA LEU A 148 0.89 10.33 -3.71
C LEU A 148 -0.48 10.78 -4.23
N ARG A 149 -1.50 10.82 -3.39
CA ARG A 149 -2.85 11.29 -3.80
C ARG A 149 -2.82 12.72 -4.30
N LEU A 150 -2.05 13.59 -3.64
CA LEU A 150 -1.84 14.95 -4.09
C LEU A 150 -1.18 14.97 -5.47
N PHE A 151 -0.05 14.29 -5.63
CA PHE A 151 0.68 14.17 -6.89
C PHE A 151 -0.23 13.70 -8.03
N LEU A 152 -1.00 12.63 -7.82
CA LEU A 152 -1.91 12.09 -8.83
C LEU A 152 -3.01 13.09 -9.21
N SER A 153 -3.56 13.83 -8.24
CA SER A 153 -4.60 14.84 -8.49
C SER A 153 -4.09 16.07 -9.24
N GLU A 154 -2.79 16.34 -9.18
CA GLU A 154 -2.15 17.43 -9.92
C GLU A 154 -1.75 17.05 -11.35
N HIS A 155 -1.39 15.76 -11.56
CA HIS A 155 -0.83 15.29 -12.83
C HIS A 155 -1.83 14.55 -13.72
N LEU A 156 -2.97 14.12 -13.18
CA LEU A 156 -4.00 13.40 -13.92
C LEU A 156 -5.30 14.22 -13.95
N ALA A 157 -5.90 14.31 -15.13
CA ALA A 157 -7.19 14.98 -15.31
C ALA A 157 -8.34 14.10 -14.80
N LYS A 158 -8.30 12.79 -15.09
CA LYS A 158 -9.30 11.82 -14.62
C LYS A 158 -8.65 10.67 -13.87
N ILE A 159 -9.30 10.24 -12.79
CA ILE A 159 -8.94 9.05 -12.02
C ILE A 159 -10.20 8.20 -11.84
N THR A 160 -10.12 6.93 -12.23
CA THR A 160 -11.12 5.93 -11.90
C THR A 160 -10.49 4.87 -11.01
N LEU A 161 -11.13 4.56 -9.90
CA LEU A 161 -10.77 3.48 -9.00
C LEU A 161 -11.87 2.42 -9.04
N ILE A 162 -11.51 1.18 -9.32
CA ILE A 162 -12.44 0.06 -9.28
C ILE A 162 -12.07 -0.76 -8.05
N THR A 163 -13.01 -0.92 -7.14
CA THR A 163 -12.88 -1.67 -5.90
C THR A 163 -13.74 -2.93 -5.95
N PHE A 164 -13.38 -3.94 -5.19
CA PHE A 164 -14.06 -5.23 -5.17
C PHE A 164 -14.51 -5.57 -3.75
N GLU A 165 -15.71 -6.13 -3.62
CA GLU A 165 -16.21 -6.63 -2.33
C GLU A 165 -15.52 -7.95 -1.95
N GLN A 166 -15.15 -8.75 -2.96
CA GLN A 166 -14.40 -9.99 -2.77
C GLN A 166 -12.92 -9.80 -3.07
N LEU A 167 -12.06 -10.59 -2.42
CA LEU A 167 -10.61 -10.57 -2.70
C LEU A 167 -10.36 -10.99 -4.15
N VAL A 168 -9.70 -10.13 -4.91
CA VAL A 168 -9.28 -10.41 -6.30
C VAL A 168 -8.27 -11.54 -6.35
N PHE A 169 -7.40 -11.62 -5.33
CA PHE A 169 -6.38 -12.65 -5.17
C PHE A 169 -6.62 -13.40 -3.86
N PRO A 170 -7.38 -14.51 -3.86
CA PRO A 170 -7.74 -15.23 -2.63
C PRO A 170 -6.54 -15.74 -1.82
N ASP A 171 -5.45 -16.06 -2.51
CA ASP A 171 -4.22 -16.58 -1.88
C ASP A 171 -3.35 -15.48 -1.25
N ILE A 172 -3.66 -14.23 -1.53
CA ILE A 172 -2.95 -13.06 -0.99
C ILE A 172 -3.97 -12.24 -0.21
N GLU A 173 -3.82 -12.16 1.12
CA GLU A 173 -4.68 -11.37 2.01
C GLU A 173 -4.47 -9.85 1.80
N GLN A 174 -4.41 -9.40 0.54
CA GLN A 174 -4.20 -8.02 0.17
C GLN A 174 -5.38 -7.50 -0.65
N GLU A 175 -6.10 -6.53 -0.12
CA GLU A 175 -7.10 -5.79 -0.88
C GLU A 175 -6.42 -4.93 -1.95
N VAL A 176 -6.91 -5.03 -3.16
CA VAL A 176 -6.42 -4.26 -4.31
C VAL A 176 -7.52 -3.45 -4.96
N VAL A 177 -7.10 -2.43 -5.71
CA VAL A 177 -7.96 -1.64 -6.59
C VAL A 177 -7.35 -1.60 -7.99
N ILE A 178 -8.18 -1.55 -9.02
CA ILE A 178 -7.71 -1.16 -10.34
C ILE A 178 -7.74 0.36 -10.39
N PHE A 179 -6.58 0.93 -10.54
CA PHE A 179 -6.36 2.35 -10.73
C PHE A 179 -6.27 2.66 -12.23
N ILE A 180 -7.13 3.56 -12.73
CA ILE A 180 -7.05 4.05 -14.10
C ILE A 180 -6.88 5.56 -14.03
N GLY A 181 -5.81 6.07 -14.68
CA GLY A 181 -5.50 7.49 -14.75
C GLY A 181 -5.44 7.97 -16.19
N GLU A 182 -6.00 9.16 -16.47
CA GLU A 182 -5.91 9.84 -17.75
C GLU A 182 -5.23 11.20 -17.55
N LYS A 183 -4.15 11.47 -18.28
CA LYS A 183 -3.35 12.70 -18.11
C LYS A 183 -4.08 13.93 -18.64
N SER A 184 -4.84 13.78 -19.71
CA SER A 184 -5.65 14.83 -20.31
C SER A 184 -7.10 14.38 -20.46
N SER A 185 -8.04 15.25 -20.17
CA SER A 185 -9.46 15.04 -20.40
C SER A 185 -10.20 16.38 -20.34
N VAL A 186 -11.28 16.50 -21.13
CA VAL A 186 -12.20 17.66 -21.06
C VAL A 186 -12.90 17.70 -19.71
N GLU A 187 -13.34 16.54 -19.22
CA GLU A 187 -13.87 16.39 -17.87
C GLU A 187 -12.75 16.07 -16.91
N LYS A 188 -12.72 16.73 -15.77
CA LYS A 188 -11.75 16.46 -14.69
C LYS A 188 -12.46 15.93 -13.48
N GLY A 189 -11.89 14.90 -12.87
CA GLY A 189 -12.48 14.37 -11.66
C GLY A 189 -11.96 13.00 -11.27
N ILE A 190 -12.50 12.52 -10.16
CA ILE A 190 -12.28 11.18 -9.63
C ILE A 190 -13.61 10.47 -9.43
N ARG A 191 -13.65 9.17 -9.71
CA ARG A 191 -14.78 8.31 -9.37
C ARG A 191 -14.30 6.99 -8.79
N ILE A 192 -15.15 6.39 -7.97
CA ILE A 192 -15.00 5.02 -7.51
C ILE A 192 -16.14 4.19 -8.09
N ILE A 193 -15.81 2.99 -8.55
CA ILE A 193 -16.75 1.99 -9.05
C ILE A 193 -16.59 0.77 -8.15
N GLU A 194 -17.67 0.39 -7.48
CA GLU A 194 -17.68 -0.79 -6.61
C GLU A 194 -18.22 -1.97 -7.40
N MET A 195 -17.49 -3.07 -7.39
CA MET A 195 -17.85 -4.34 -8.04
C MET A 195 -17.87 -5.46 -7.03
N ASN A 196 -18.65 -6.50 -7.29
CA ASN A 196 -18.65 -7.66 -6.42
C ASN A 196 -17.36 -8.48 -6.63
N ASP A 197 -17.03 -8.80 -7.87
CA ASP A 197 -15.84 -9.56 -8.23
C ASP A 197 -15.29 -9.20 -9.63
N LEU A 198 -14.24 -9.90 -10.07
CA LEU A 198 -13.59 -9.64 -11.36
C LEU A 198 -14.50 -9.91 -12.57
N SER A 199 -15.51 -10.78 -12.47
CA SER A 199 -16.41 -11.09 -13.59
C SER A 199 -17.28 -9.91 -14.00
N ASP A 200 -17.45 -8.94 -13.12
CA ASP A 200 -18.20 -7.72 -13.41
C ASP A 200 -17.45 -6.74 -14.30
N ILE A 201 -16.12 -6.90 -14.45
CA ILE A 201 -15.29 -6.04 -15.31
C ILE A 201 -15.74 -6.12 -16.77
N GLU A 202 -16.16 -7.29 -17.27
CA GLU A 202 -16.63 -7.45 -18.63
C GLU A 202 -17.89 -6.62 -18.95
N LYS A 203 -18.67 -6.27 -17.92
CA LYS A 203 -19.90 -5.48 -18.02
C LYS A 203 -19.64 -3.99 -17.79
N LEU A 204 -18.39 -3.62 -17.49
CA LEU A 204 -18.03 -2.26 -17.12
C LEU A 204 -18.11 -1.30 -18.30
N ASP A 205 -18.97 -0.30 -18.18
CA ASP A 205 -18.98 0.85 -19.08
C ASP A 205 -18.18 2.02 -18.47
N LEU A 206 -16.97 2.19 -18.95
CA LEU A 206 -16.09 3.30 -18.54
C LEU A 206 -16.56 4.67 -19.01
N GLN A 207 -17.56 4.75 -19.92
CA GLN A 207 -18.10 6.01 -20.41
C GLN A 207 -19.21 6.56 -19.52
N GLN A 208 -19.73 5.79 -18.57
CA GLN A 208 -20.73 6.28 -17.63
C GLN A 208 -20.20 7.46 -16.83
N ASN A 209 -21.06 8.48 -16.64
CA ASN A 209 -20.79 9.63 -15.79
C ASN A 209 -20.71 9.22 -14.32
N GLY A 210 -20.19 10.09 -13.46
CA GLY A 210 -20.07 9.83 -12.03
C GLY A 210 -18.80 10.42 -11.43
N PHE A 211 -18.07 11.21 -12.22
CA PHE A 211 -16.88 11.89 -11.73
C PHE A 211 -17.26 13.00 -10.76
N GLN A 212 -16.64 12.97 -9.60
CA GLN A 212 -16.70 14.02 -8.61
C GLN A 212 -15.45 14.91 -8.78
N LYS A 213 -15.59 16.21 -8.47
CA LYS A 213 -14.45 17.13 -8.51
C LYS A 213 -13.36 16.66 -7.59
N MET A 214 -12.16 16.48 -8.13
CA MET A 214 -10.98 16.23 -7.30
C MET A 214 -10.72 17.47 -6.44
N GLN A 215 -10.66 17.28 -5.14
CA GLN A 215 -10.21 18.30 -4.21
C GLN A 215 -8.73 18.02 -3.93
N HIS A 216 -7.89 19.03 -4.17
CA HIS A 216 -6.45 19.00 -3.89
C HIS A 216 -6.20 19.08 -2.39
N VAL A 217 -6.71 18.10 -1.66
CA VAL A 217 -6.51 18.00 -0.23
C VAL A 217 -5.85 16.68 0.08
N LYS A 218 -5.00 16.71 1.07
CA LYS A 218 -4.35 15.56 1.67
C LYS A 218 -5.34 14.59 2.35
N GLU A 219 -6.61 14.63 1.97
CA GLU A 219 -7.65 13.80 2.55
C GLU A 219 -7.67 12.39 1.97
N LYS A 220 -8.30 11.49 2.72
CA LYS A 220 -8.50 10.11 2.28
C LYS A 220 -9.48 10.06 1.11
N TRP A 221 -9.17 9.26 0.11
CA TRP A 221 -10.04 9.05 -1.05
C TRP A 221 -11.27 8.19 -0.74
N THR A 222 -11.34 7.57 0.43
CA THR A 222 -12.57 6.92 0.91
C THR A 222 -13.77 7.87 0.95
N ARG A 223 -13.57 9.18 0.93
CA ARG A 223 -14.64 10.18 0.79
C ARG A 223 -15.45 10.05 -0.51
N TYR A 224 -14.83 9.56 -1.58
CA TYR A 224 -15.47 9.46 -2.89
C TYR A 224 -16.42 8.26 -3.02
N PHE A 225 -16.54 7.40 -1.99
CA PHE A 225 -17.62 6.43 -1.86
C PHE A 225 -18.95 7.08 -1.47
N THR A 226 -18.92 8.32 -0.97
CA THR A 226 -20.11 9.01 -0.50
C THR A 226 -20.60 10.03 -1.53
N THR A 227 -21.92 10.18 -1.60
CA THR A 227 -22.55 11.23 -2.41
C THR A 227 -22.35 12.61 -1.80
N ALA A 228 -22.58 13.67 -2.60
CA ALA A 228 -22.51 15.03 -2.10
C ALA A 228 -23.48 15.28 -0.91
N LYS A 229 -24.69 14.70 -0.94
CA LYS A 229 -25.67 14.81 0.14
C LYS A 229 -25.19 14.14 1.43
N GLU A 230 -24.60 12.95 1.32
CA GLU A 230 -24.02 12.25 2.48
C GLU A 230 -22.85 13.01 3.06
N MET A 231 -22.01 13.62 2.22
CA MET A 231 -20.93 14.48 2.68
C MET A 231 -21.44 15.73 3.40
N GLU A 232 -22.49 16.37 2.91
CA GLU A 232 -23.15 17.48 3.60
C GLU A 232 -23.71 17.05 4.95
N LEU A 233 -24.34 15.87 5.02
CA LEU A 233 -24.83 15.30 6.26
C LEU A 233 -23.70 15.02 7.26
N ILE A 234 -22.61 14.37 6.81
CA ILE A 234 -21.45 14.11 7.64
C ILE A 234 -20.85 15.43 8.16
N GLN A 235 -20.76 16.45 7.32
CA GLN A 235 -20.23 17.76 7.71
C GLN A 235 -21.16 18.44 8.73
N SER A 236 -22.48 18.34 8.55
CA SER A 236 -23.44 18.88 9.51
C SER A 236 -23.32 18.23 10.88
N ILE A 237 -23.16 16.89 10.92
CA ILE A 237 -22.92 16.14 12.15
C ILE A 237 -21.61 16.55 12.83
N ARG A 238 -20.53 16.71 12.05
CA ARG A 238 -19.21 17.11 12.59
C ARG A 238 -19.20 18.48 13.24
N THR A 239 -20.06 19.38 12.77
CA THR A 239 -20.15 20.77 13.28
C THR A 239 -21.24 20.94 14.33
N ASP A 240 -22.14 19.99 14.48
CA ASP A 240 -23.24 20.04 15.43
C ASP A 240 -22.75 19.70 16.84
N LYS A 241 -22.87 20.65 17.75
CA LYS A 241 -22.43 20.52 19.15
C LYS A 241 -23.16 19.43 19.96
N ARG A 242 -24.26 18.88 19.44
CA ARG A 242 -24.97 17.75 20.06
C ARG A 242 -24.21 16.44 19.92
N PHE A 243 -23.29 16.36 18.96
CA PHE A 243 -22.43 15.19 18.73
C PHE A 243 -21.04 15.47 19.30
N ALA A 244 -20.66 14.69 20.30
CA ALA A 244 -19.33 14.77 20.87
C ALA A 244 -18.38 13.83 20.12
N LYS A 245 -17.10 14.21 20.05
CA LYS A 245 -16.04 13.33 19.52
C LYS A 245 -15.59 12.37 20.60
N PHE A 246 -15.15 11.16 20.23
CA PHE A 246 -14.56 10.25 21.21
C PHE A 246 -13.41 10.89 22.00
N ALA A 247 -12.62 11.75 21.33
CA ALA A 247 -11.53 12.50 21.97
C ALA A 247 -11.97 13.41 23.14
N ASP A 248 -13.26 13.75 23.21
CA ASP A 248 -13.82 14.55 24.31
C ASP A 248 -14.04 13.69 25.58
N TYR A 249 -14.06 12.37 25.43
CA TYR A 249 -14.29 11.40 26.52
C TYR A 249 -13.08 10.56 26.86
N GLY A 250 -12.14 10.39 25.92
CA GLY A 250 -10.98 9.54 26.15
C GLY A 250 -9.93 9.62 25.04
N LEU A 251 -8.79 9.03 25.32
CA LEU A 251 -7.68 8.93 24.40
C LEU A 251 -7.58 7.52 23.83
N ILE A 252 -7.40 7.42 22.52
CA ILE A 252 -7.05 6.15 21.86
C ILE A 252 -5.59 6.27 21.43
N ASN A 253 -4.74 5.47 22.05
CA ASN A 253 -3.33 5.38 21.73
C ASN A 253 -3.00 3.98 21.19
N ILE A 254 -1.99 3.90 20.34
CA ILE A 254 -1.34 2.63 20.04
C ILE A 254 -0.81 2.06 21.34
N GLY A 255 -1.00 0.77 21.59
CA GLY A 255 -0.46 0.08 22.73
C GLY A 255 1.09 0.08 22.71
N ILE A 256 1.70 -0.63 23.63
CA ILE A 256 3.16 -0.66 23.74
C ILE A 256 3.77 -1.36 22.53
N THR A 257 4.65 -0.67 21.82
CA THR A 257 5.44 -1.22 20.73
C THR A 257 6.79 -1.66 21.27
N THR A 258 7.01 -2.95 21.39
CA THR A 258 8.22 -3.53 22.04
C THR A 258 9.37 -3.77 21.05
N GLY A 259 9.13 -3.72 19.75
CA GLY A 259 10.10 -4.17 18.73
C GLY A 259 10.27 -5.69 18.67
N ASN A 260 10.14 -6.40 19.77
CA ASN A 260 10.20 -7.85 19.86
C ASN A 260 9.19 -8.40 20.89
N ASN A 261 7.97 -8.64 20.44
CA ASN A 261 6.91 -9.18 21.31
C ASN A 261 7.25 -10.57 21.88
N GLY A 262 8.07 -11.36 21.20
CA GLY A 262 8.49 -12.68 21.68
C GLY A 262 9.35 -12.58 22.95
N TYR A 263 10.16 -11.55 23.02
CA TYR A 263 11.06 -11.28 24.13
C TYR A 263 10.35 -10.56 25.29
N PHE A 264 9.63 -9.47 25.00
CA PHE A 264 9.06 -8.59 26.03
C PHE A 264 7.71 -9.06 26.57
N SER A 265 6.93 -9.85 25.82
CA SER A 265 5.63 -10.37 26.24
C SER A 265 5.79 -11.82 26.66
N ILE A 266 5.69 -12.10 27.98
CA ILE A 266 6.00 -13.39 28.56
C ILE A 266 4.84 -14.00 29.33
N SER A 267 4.87 -15.35 29.50
CA SER A 267 3.94 -16.08 30.35
C SER A 267 4.39 -16.04 31.81
N GLU A 268 3.50 -16.42 32.72
CA GLU A 268 3.86 -16.60 34.14
C GLU A 268 4.99 -17.61 34.31
N LYS A 269 4.90 -18.74 33.61
CA LYS A 269 5.95 -19.77 33.64
C LYS A 269 7.34 -19.19 33.31
N THR A 270 7.43 -18.37 32.28
CA THR A 270 8.70 -17.71 31.92
C THR A 270 9.12 -16.67 32.95
N CYS A 271 8.16 -15.96 33.54
CA CYS A 271 8.42 -15.02 34.61
C CYS A 271 9.05 -15.70 35.82
N ASP A 272 8.50 -16.84 36.23
CA ASP A 272 9.01 -17.62 37.40
C ASP A 272 10.36 -18.27 37.06
N GLU A 273 10.53 -18.82 35.86
CA GLU A 273 11.77 -19.46 35.41
C GLU A 273 13.00 -18.53 35.49
N TYR A 274 12.80 -17.24 35.20
CA TYR A 274 13.85 -16.22 35.18
C TYR A 274 13.78 -15.26 36.35
N ASP A 275 12.93 -15.50 37.37
CA ASP A 275 12.70 -14.62 38.53
C ASP A 275 12.49 -13.14 38.17
N LEU A 276 11.58 -12.91 37.19
CA LEU A 276 11.33 -11.58 36.61
C LEU A 276 10.17 -10.83 37.29
N GLY A 277 9.61 -11.33 38.39
CA GLY A 277 8.41 -10.76 39.03
C GLY A 277 8.54 -9.25 39.31
N ASN A 278 9.72 -8.80 39.77
CA ASN A 278 9.99 -7.41 40.11
C ASN A 278 10.23 -6.47 38.91
N VAL A 279 10.42 -7.04 37.70
CA VAL A 279 10.70 -6.30 36.46
C VAL A 279 9.65 -6.55 35.39
N THR A 280 8.45 -6.90 35.79
CA THR A 280 7.32 -7.10 34.88
C THR A 280 6.11 -6.29 35.27
N LEU A 281 5.32 -5.89 34.27
CA LEU A 281 4.04 -5.22 34.41
C LEU A 281 2.91 -6.13 33.91
N PRO A 282 1.66 -5.99 34.43
CA PRO A 282 0.50 -6.64 33.85
C PRO A 282 0.31 -6.24 32.38
N LEU A 283 -0.02 -7.22 31.54
CA LEU A 283 -0.18 -7.02 30.11
C LEU A 283 -1.49 -7.63 29.59
N ILE A 284 -2.20 -6.90 28.77
CA ILE A 284 -3.21 -7.41 27.84
C ILE A 284 -2.51 -7.53 26.48
N GLY A 285 -1.96 -8.71 26.16
CA GLY A 285 -1.12 -8.90 24.98
C GLY A 285 -1.87 -9.01 23.67
N ARG A 286 -3.17 -9.31 23.70
CA ARG A 286 -4.07 -9.42 22.54
C ARG A 286 -5.49 -9.07 22.96
N SER A 287 -6.31 -8.60 22.01
CA SER A 287 -7.74 -8.33 22.23
C SER A 287 -8.52 -9.54 22.77
N SER A 288 -8.13 -10.75 22.34
CA SER A 288 -8.71 -12.01 22.86
C SER A 288 -8.40 -12.29 24.35
N HIS A 289 -7.56 -11.52 25.00
CA HIS A 289 -7.30 -11.60 26.44
C HIS A 289 -8.31 -10.77 27.26
N ALA A 290 -9.02 -9.83 26.62
CA ALA A 290 -10.03 -9.00 27.26
C ALA A 290 -11.42 -9.42 26.77
N HIS A 291 -12.21 -10.00 27.67
CA HIS A 291 -13.58 -10.41 27.36
C HIS A 291 -14.56 -9.41 28.00
N GLY A 292 -15.27 -8.65 27.17
CA GLY A 292 -16.25 -7.67 27.63
C GLY A 292 -15.70 -6.24 27.73
N ILE A 293 -16.53 -5.37 28.32
CA ILE A 293 -16.26 -3.92 28.41
C ILE A 293 -15.31 -3.59 29.55
N PHE A 294 -15.34 -4.39 30.61
CA PHE A 294 -14.48 -4.22 31.77
C PHE A 294 -13.45 -5.35 31.84
N PHE A 295 -12.23 -5.00 32.17
CA PHE A 295 -11.14 -5.93 32.42
C PHE A 295 -10.64 -5.75 33.86
N THR A 296 -10.74 -6.81 34.66
CA THR A 296 -10.44 -6.79 36.08
C THR A 296 -9.14 -7.52 36.40
N ASN A 297 -8.67 -7.40 37.65
CA ASN A 297 -7.55 -8.20 38.12
C ASN A 297 -7.84 -9.71 38.07
N GLU A 298 -9.09 -10.13 38.30
CA GLU A 298 -9.47 -11.54 38.16
C GLU A 298 -9.32 -12.04 36.71
N ASP A 299 -9.62 -11.20 35.73
CA ASP A 299 -9.46 -11.55 34.31
C ASP A 299 -7.98 -11.69 33.95
N TRP A 300 -7.16 -10.81 34.51
CA TRP A 300 -5.72 -10.91 34.34
C TRP A 300 -5.15 -12.17 34.99
N GLU A 301 -5.55 -12.51 36.22
CA GLU A 301 -5.15 -13.74 36.90
C GLU A 301 -5.59 -15.01 36.13
N LYS A 302 -6.82 -15.03 35.56
CA LYS A 302 -7.29 -16.10 34.68
C LYS A 302 -6.41 -16.23 33.42
N ASN A 303 -6.01 -15.12 32.84
CA ASN A 303 -5.11 -15.13 31.68
C ASN A 303 -3.74 -15.70 32.03
N LYS A 304 -3.19 -15.35 33.19
CA LYS A 304 -1.92 -15.92 33.71
C LYS A 304 -2.05 -17.44 33.92
N ALA A 305 -3.07 -17.87 34.65
CA ALA A 305 -3.30 -19.27 34.95
C ALA A 305 -3.52 -20.14 33.69
N SER A 306 -4.08 -19.55 32.63
CA SER A 306 -4.25 -20.22 31.34
C SER A 306 -2.97 -20.23 30.44
N GLY A 307 -1.83 -19.78 30.97
CA GLY A 307 -0.56 -19.77 30.25
C GLY A 307 -0.43 -18.71 29.16
N LYS A 308 -1.33 -17.73 29.11
CA LYS A 308 -1.24 -16.62 28.15
C LYS A 308 -0.05 -15.70 28.49
N ARG A 309 0.47 -15.01 27.50
CA ARG A 309 1.48 -13.97 27.71
C ARG A 309 0.83 -12.73 28.30
N ALA A 310 0.75 -12.69 29.63
CA ALA A 310 0.06 -11.67 30.42
C ALA A 310 1.00 -10.77 31.21
N ARG A 311 2.30 -10.86 30.97
CA ARG A 311 3.33 -10.01 31.57
C ARG A 311 4.18 -9.31 30.53
N LEU A 312 4.45 -8.04 30.74
CA LEU A 312 5.38 -7.22 29.97
C LEU A 312 6.67 -7.07 30.76
N VAL A 313 7.79 -7.46 30.16
CA VAL A 313 9.11 -7.18 30.74
C VAL A 313 9.39 -5.69 30.66
N ASN A 314 9.69 -5.08 31.78
CA ASN A 314 9.97 -3.65 31.93
C ASN A 314 11.24 -3.49 32.77
N PHE A 315 12.38 -3.58 32.09
CA PHE A 315 13.67 -3.37 32.81
C PHE A 315 13.80 -1.93 33.31
N PRO A 316 14.27 -1.73 34.53
CA PRO A 316 14.51 -0.39 35.00
C PRO A 316 15.64 0.28 34.20
N ASP A 317 15.53 1.58 34.00
CA ASP A 317 16.57 2.38 33.37
C ASP A 317 17.75 2.51 34.37
N THR A 318 18.70 1.59 34.24
CA THR A 318 19.79 1.40 35.18
C THR A 318 21.10 2.01 34.69
N HIS A 319 21.10 3.20 34.12
CA HIS A 319 22.34 3.86 33.71
C HIS A 319 23.45 3.69 34.76
N GLY A 320 24.29 2.68 34.56
CA GLY A 320 25.45 2.38 35.42
C GLY A 320 25.21 1.51 36.66
N GLN A 321 24.00 0.97 36.91
CA GLN A 321 23.76 -0.01 37.99
C GLN A 321 23.91 -1.44 37.49
N LYS A 322 24.39 -2.34 38.35
CA LYS A 322 24.44 -3.79 38.04
C LYS A 322 23.03 -4.35 37.97
N LEU A 323 22.68 -4.90 36.83
CA LEU A 323 21.45 -5.69 36.65
C LEU A 323 21.51 -6.94 37.54
N SER A 324 20.35 -7.43 38.00
CA SER A 324 20.30 -8.71 38.68
C SER A 324 20.75 -9.83 37.73
N SER A 325 21.27 -10.94 38.26
CA SER A 325 21.72 -12.09 37.47
C SER A 325 20.62 -12.65 36.55
N ALA A 326 19.38 -12.59 36.99
CA ALA A 326 18.20 -13.02 36.22
C ALA A 326 17.97 -12.14 35.00
N VAL A 327 18.10 -10.81 35.13
CA VAL A 327 17.94 -9.88 34.03
C VAL A 327 19.07 -10.07 33.01
N THR A 328 20.31 -10.23 33.49
CA THR A 328 21.45 -10.47 32.61
C THR A 328 21.35 -11.79 31.88
N ALA A 329 20.85 -12.86 32.49
CA ALA A 329 20.67 -14.16 31.85
C ALA A 329 19.65 -14.10 30.67
N ARG A 330 18.62 -13.26 30.82
CA ARG A 330 17.63 -13.10 29.72
C ARG A 330 18.11 -12.21 28.58
N GLU A 331 19.01 -11.27 28.84
CA GLU A 331 19.59 -10.43 27.79
C GLU A 331 20.62 -11.18 26.93
N THR A 332 21.16 -12.27 27.44
CA THR A 332 22.16 -13.11 26.73
C THR A 332 21.59 -14.29 25.96
N THR A 333 20.27 -14.51 26.03
CA THR A 333 19.56 -15.57 25.32
C THR A 333 18.75 -14.99 24.15
#